data_69d6862713e8899d8c5ae1c8b9543072
#
_entry.id   69d6862713e8899d8c5ae1c8b9543072
#
_cell.length_a   1.000
_cell.length_b   1.000
_cell.length_c   1.000
_cell.angle_alpha   90.00
_cell.angle_beta   90.00
_cell.angle_gamma   90.00
#
_symmetry.space_group_name_H-M   'P 1'
#
loop_
_entity.id
_entity.type
_entity.pdbx_description
1 polymer ?
#
loop_
_entity_poly.entity_id
_entity_poly.type
_entity_poly.pdbx_seq_one_letter_code
_entity_poly.pdbx_strand_id
1 'polypeptide(L)'
;MPASSQVVAPAPTARAGLLLPVALVAAYYGAYIAVMSPPTISMALRVRDVVAEGQRVSTLSTVLSVGAFAAAIASPLLGALSDRTTLRLGKRRTWLVIGPLVGLTGLACIGLGGAVWLLVVGWVLAQAGWSGTLMAAQAVLTERIEPGMRGRVSGLMGPAMPVAMVAATLLVSLLDFSTALMLLVPGLIGVAGAALLVAVVPDAPADKNSLPPYGPREFFASFYVNP
;
A
#
# COMPACT_ATOMS: atom_id res chain seq x y z
N MET A 1 -25.12 36.67 22.18
CA MET A 1 -24.41 35.53 21.58
C MET A 1 -23.36 36.09 20.64
N PRO A 2 -22.05 35.95 20.91
CA PRO A 2 -21.03 36.39 19.98
C PRO A 2 -20.90 35.38 18.85
N ALA A 3 -20.94 35.87 17.59
CA ALA A 3 -20.73 35.10 16.40
C ALA A 3 -19.31 34.50 16.39
N SER A 4 -19.19 33.17 16.35
CA SER A 4 -17.93 32.47 16.17
C SER A 4 -17.36 32.81 14.80
N SER A 5 -16.29 33.60 14.74
CA SER A 5 -15.50 33.85 13.56
C SER A 5 -14.91 32.52 13.09
N GLN A 6 -15.50 31.91 12.05
CA GLN A 6 -14.90 30.80 11.34
C GLN A 6 -13.62 31.35 10.68
N VAL A 7 -12.48 30.89 11.16
CA VAL A 7 -11.20 31.11 10.49
C VAL A 7 -11.24 30.31 9.19
N VAL A 8 -11.55 31.02 8.10
CA VAL A 8 -11.50 30.47 6.74
C VAL A 8 -10.03 30.19 6.44
N ALA A 9 -9.66 28.90 6.39
CA ALA A 9 -8.34 28.50 5.97
C ALA A 9 -8.06 29.03 4.54
N PRO A 10 -6.86 29.56 4.26
CA PRO A 10 -6.54 30.12 2.94
C PRO A 10 -6.71 29.06 1.86
N ALA A 11 -7.40 29.41 0.78
CA ALA A 11 -7.60 28.52 -0.36
C ALA A 11 -6.25 28.08 -0.94
N PRO A 12 -6.04 26.77 -1.21
CA PRO A 12 -4.79 26.29 -1.79
C PRO A 12 -4.57 26.92 -3.16
N THR A 13 -3.34 27.37 -3.44
CA THR A 13 -2.97 27.88 -4.76
C THR A 13 -3.19 26.80 -5.82
N ALA A 14 -3.66 27.15 -7.01
CA ALA A 14 -4.07 26.21 -8.07
C ALA A 14 -2.98 25.18 -8.46
N ARG A 15 -1.69 25.49 -8.29
CA ARG A 15 -0.58 24.56 -8.50
C ARG A 15 -0.46 23.51 -7.38
N ALA A 16 -0.71 23.87 -6.13
CA ALA A 16 -0.78 22.92 -5.02
C ALA A 16 -2.00 21.99 -5.16
N GLY A 17 -3.07 22.47 -5.82
CA GLY A 17 -4.30 21.71 -6.07
C GLY A 17 -4.14 20.50 -7.00
N LEU A 18 -3.19 20.53 -7.97
CA LEU A 18 -2.98 19.42 -8.92
C LEU A 18 -1.87 18.44 -8.49
N LEU A 19 -0.88 18.89 -7.73
CA LEU A 19 0.23 18.05 -7.31
C LEU A 19 -0.20 16.89 -6.40
N LEU A 20 -1.11 17.15 -5.47
CA LEU A 20 -1.58 16.11 -4.54
C LEU A 20 -2.38 15.00 -5.26
N PRO A 21 -3.36 15.27 -6.14
CA PRO A 21 -4.01 14.25 -6.95
C PRO A 21 -3.04 13.42 -7.79
N VAL A 22 -2.08 14.05 -8.46
CA VAL A 22 -1.08 13.37 -9.29
C VAL A 22 -0.19 12.46 -8.44
N ALA A 23 0.34 12.97 -7.32
CA ALA A 23 1.16 12.18 -6.40
C ALA A 23 0.38 11.00 -5.80
N LEU A 24 -0.91 11.20 -5.50
CA LEU A 24 -1.78 10.15 -4.99
C LEU A 24 -1.99 9.03 -6.02
N VAL A 25 -2.29 9.39 -7.26
CA VAL A 25 -2.43 8.41 -8.36
C VAL A 25 -1.12 7.68 -8.58
N ALA A 26 0.02 8.39 -8.63
CA ALA A 26 1.34 7.79 -8.81
C ALA A 26 1.69 6.80 -7.68
N ALA A 27 1.43 7.17 -6.42
CA ALA A 27 1.63 6.28 -5.27
C ALA A 27 0.76 5.02 -5.34
N TYR A 28 -0.48 5.18 -5.77
CA TYR A 28 -1.44 4.10 -5.88
C TYR A 28 -1.06 3.08 -6.97
N TYR A 29 -0.70 3.58 -8.16
CA TYR A 29 -0.19 2.74 -9.25
C TYR A 29 1.14 2.08 -8.90
N GLY A 30 2.08 2.83 -8.32
CA GLY A 30 3.36 2.28 -7.87
C GLY A 30 3.21 1.15 -6.86
N ALA A 31 2.32 1.29 -5.88
CA ALA A 31 2.03 0.25 -4.91
C ALA A 31 1.41 -0.99 -5.57
N TYR A 32 0.49 -0.82 -6.54
CA TYR A 32 -0.07 -1.96 -7.28
C TYR A 32 0.96 -2.63 -8.19
N ILE A 33 1.84 -1.88 -8.87
CA ILE A 33 2.94 -2.46 -9.66
C ILE A 33 3.83 -3.33 -8.77
N ALA A 34 4.17 -2.85 -7.57
CA ALA A 34 5.00 -3.58 -6.63
C ALA A 34 4.32 -4.88 -6.13
N VAL A 35 3.03 -4.83 -5.77
CA VAL A 35 2.33 -6.00 -5.24
C VAL A 35 1.91 -6.99 -6.32
N MET A 36 1.73 -6.54 -7.58
CA MET A 36 1.35 -7.42 -8.69
C MET A 36 2.56 -8.11 -9.36
N SER A 37 3.79 -7.62 -9.17
CA SER A 37 4.97 -8.22 -9.79
C SER A 37 5.27 -9.66 -9.33
N PRO A 38 5.17 -10.04 -8.03
CA PRO A 38 5.43 -11.42 -7.62
C PRO A 38 4.48 -12.46 -8.22
N PRO A 39 3.14 -12.29 -8.21
CA PRO A 39 2.23 -13.31 -8.70
C PRO A 39 2.24 -13.47 -10.22
N THR A 40 2.81 -12.54 -10.99
CA THR A 40 2.85 -12.65 -12.45
C THR A 40 3.80 -13.77 -12.90
N ILE A 41 5.11 -13.62 -12.72
CA ILE A 41 6.13 -14.57 -13.16
C ILE A 41 7.18 -14.79 -12.07
N SER A 42 7.57 -13.73 -11.36
CA SER A 42 8.76 -13.71 -10.49
C SER A 42 8.69 -14.73 -9.35
N MET A 43 7.52 -14.93 -8.73
CA MET A 43 7.34 -15.90 -7.66
C MET A 43 7.51 -17.33 -8.17
N ALA A 44 6.98 -17.66 -9.36
CA ALA A 44 7.12 -18.98 -9.94
C ALA A 44 8.58 -19.29 -10.26
N LEU A 45 9.35 -18.32 -10.77
CA LEU A 45 10.78 -18.46 -11.01
C LEU A 45 11.55 -18.69 -9.71
N ARG A 46 11.23 -17.92 -8.65
CA ARG A 46 11.87 -18.13 -7.33
C ARG A 46 11.56 -19.49 -6.72
N VAL A 47 10.30 -19.94 -6.80
CA VAL A 47 9.94 -21.28 -6.33
C VAL A 47 10.71 -22.35 -7.11
N ARG A 48 10.87 -22.21 -8.44
CA ARG A 48 11.67 -23.12 -9.27
C ARG A 48 13.12 -23.23 -8.80
N ASP A 49 13.70 -22.10 -8.35
CA ASP A 49 15.10 -22.07 -7.89
C ASP A 49 15.31 -22.70 -6.51
N VAL A 50 14.23 -22.81 -5.70
CA VAL A 50 14.32 -23.19 -4.28
C VAL A 50 13.82 -24.61 -4.02
N VAL A 51 12.91 -25.17 -4.88
CA VAL A 51 12.33 -26.49 -4.64
C VAL A 51 12.44 -27.40 -5.87
N ALA A 52 12.44 -28.71 -5.60
CA ALA A 52 12.41 -29.75 -6.63
C ALA A 52 11.14 -29.67 -7.50
N GLU A 53 11.21 -30.17 -8.72
CA GLU A 53 10.15 -30.03 -9.73
C GLU A 53 8.79 -30.51 -9.23
N GLY A 54 8.71 -31.66 -8.57
CA GLY A 54 7.46 -32.22 -8.06
C GLY A 54 6.77 -31.40 -6.96
N GLN A 55 7.47 -30.44 -6.36
CA GLN A 55 6.94 -29.59 -5.28
C GLN A 55 6.62 -28.15 -5.73
N ARG A 56 6.95 -27.77 -6.96
CA ARG A 56 6.84 -26.37 -7.43
C ARG A 56 5.42 -25.85 -7.38
N VAL A 57 4.45 -26.60 -7.87
CA VAL A 57 3.05 -26.18 -7.94
C VAL A 57 2.45 -26.04 -6.54
N SER A 58 2.67 -27.02 -5.66
CA SER A 58 2.15 -26.98 -4.29
C SER A 58 2.77 -25.85 -3.47
N THR A 59 4.09 -25.64 -3.59
CA THR A 59 4.79 -24.53 -2.91
C THR A 59 4.31 -23.18 -3.41
N LEU A 60 4.20 -22.98 -4.73
CA LEU A 60 3.70 -21.73 -5.30
C LEU A 60 2.28 -21.42 -4.81
N SER A 61 1.38 -22.42 -4.88
CA SER A 61 0.00 -22.26 -4.41
C SER A 61 -0.05 -21.92 -2.92
N THR A 62 0.76 -22.59 -2.09
CA THR A 62 0.83 -22.31 -0.66
C THR A 62 1.31 -20.88 -0.38
N VAL A 63 2.43 -20.46 -1.00
CA VAL A 63 2.97 -19.10 -0.81
C VAL A 63 1.95 -18.04 -1.21
N LEU A 64 1.32 -18.18 -2.38
CA LEU A 64 0.34 -17.21 -2.87
C LEU A 64 -0.92 -17.18 -1.98
N SER A 65 -1.41 -18.35 -1.53
CA SER A 65 -2.59 -18.43 -0.66
C SER A 65 -2.34 -17.82 0.72
N VAL A 66 -1.18 -18.09 1.33
CA VAL A 66 -0.81 -17.50 2.62
C VAL A 66 -0.73 -15.98 2.51
N GLY A 67 -0.15 -15.46 1.43
CA GLY A 67 -0.09 -14.02 1.22
C GLY A 67 -1.46 -13.38 0.96
N ALA A 68 -2.34 -14.03 0.20
CA ALA A 68 -3.71 -13.56 -0.01
C ALA A 68 -4.49 -13.51 1.31
N PHE A 69 -4.34 -14.53 2.16
CA PHE A 69 -4.93 -14.55 3.49
C PHE A 69 -4.33 -13.44 4.38
N ALA A 70 -3.02 -13.25 4.35
CA ALA A 70 -2.36 -12.15 5.06
C ALA A 70 -2.89 -10.77 4.61
N ALA A 71 -3.08 -10.55 3.32
CA ALA A 71 -3.65 -9.30 2.79
C ALA A 71 -5.09 -9.06 3.27
N ALA A 72 -5.91 -10.12 3.28
CA ALA A 72 -7.30 -10.04 3.74
C ALA A 72 -7.39 -9.63 5.21
N ILE A 73 -6.48 -10.12 6.06
CA ILE A 73 -6.40 -9.74 7.47
C ILE A 73 -5.71 -8.37 7.65
N ALA A 74 -4.62 -8.13 6.94
CA ALA A 74 -3.84 -6.90 7.07
C ALA A 74 -4.67 -5.66 6.71
N SER A 75 -5.48 -5.71 5.66
CA SER A 75 -6.24 -4.54 5.19
C SER A 75 -7.12 -3.90 6.28
N PRO A 76 -8.04 -4.61 6.96
CA PRO A 76 -8.86 -4.01 8.02
C PRO A 76 -8.04 -3.63 9.26
N LEU A 77 -7.05 -4.45 9.63
CA LEU A 77 -6.20 -4.18 10.79
C LEU A 77 -5.36 -2.91 10.59
N LEU A 78 -4.71 -2.78 9.43
CA LEU A 78 -3.87 -1.63 9.11
C LEU A 78 -4.70 -0.37 8.91
N GLY A 79 -5.92 -0.47 8.41
CA GLY A 79 -6.89 0.62 8.38
C GLY A 79 -7.17 1.16 9.78
N ALA A 80 -7.58 0.28 10.70
CA ALA A 80 -7.86 0.64 12.09
C ALA A 80 -6.60 1.17 12.82
N LEU A 81 -5.42 0.59 12.54
CA LEU A 81 -4.15 1.03 13.13
C LEU A 81 -3.72 2.40 12.58
N SER A 82 -3.91 2.62 11.29
CA SER A 82 -3.63 3.91 10.64
C SER A 82 -4.48 5.04 11.26
N ASP A 83 -5.74 4.76 11.58
CA ASP A 83 -6.64 5.75 12.18
C ASP A 83 -6.22 6.17 13.60
N ARG A 84 -5.42 5.36 14.27
CA ARG A 84 -4.94 5.58 15.64
C ARG A 84 -3.50 6.02 15.75
N THR A 85 -2.83 6.14 14.63
CA THR A 85 -1.42 6.54 14.60
C THR A 85 -1.27 7.99 15.07
N THR A 86 -0.54 8.18 16.18
CA THR A 86 -0.25 9.49 16.79
C THR A 86 1.22 9.88 16.67
N LEU A 87 1.95 9.28 15.74
CA LEU A 87 3.37 9.54 15.52
C LEU A 87 3.59 10.95 14.95
N ARG A 88 4.76 11.53 15.26
CA ARG A 88 5.14 12.90 14.87
C ARG A 88 5.12 13.15 13.35
N LEU A 89 5.30 12.11 12.55
CA LEU A 89 5.23 12.18 11.09
C LEU A 89 3.82 12.45 10.55
N GLY A 90 2.80 12.32 11.39
CA GLY A 90 1.40 12.41 10.98
C GLY A 90 0.76 11.03 10.79
N LYS A 91 -0.56 11.01 10.80
CA LYS A 91 -1.37 9.79 10.76
C LYS A 91 -1.17 9.00 9.45
N ARG A 92 -1.20 9.68 8.30
CA ARG A 92 -1.12 9.05 6.97
C ARG A 92 0.31 8.93 6.46
N ARG A 93 1.15 9.95 6.69
CA ARG A 93 2.57 9.90 6.30
C ARG A 93 3.31 8.72 6.92
N THR A 94 3.03 8.38 8.17
CA THR A 94 3.66 7.23 8.83
C THR A 94 3.48 5.95 8.02
N TRP A 95 2.27 5.66 7.55
CA TRP A 95 1.98 4.46 6.78
C TRP A 95 2.47 4.52 5.34
N LEU A 96 2.54 5.72 4.75
CA LEU A 96 3.15 5.97 3.45
C LEU A 96 4.68 5.82 3.47
N VAL A 97 5.31 5.83 4.64
CA VAL A 97 6.75 5.55 4.81
C VAL A 97 6.98 4.09 5.22
N ILE A 98 6.34 3.65 6.31
CA ILE A 98 6.55 2.29 6.85
C ILE A 98 6.06 1.22 5.89
N GLY A 99 4.89 1.41 5.28
CA GLY A 99 4.29 0.44 4.38
C GLY A 99 5.20 0.05 3.20
N PRO A 100 5.69 1.01 2.39
CA PRO A 100 6.59 0.72 1.29
C PRO A 100 7.93 0.10 1.72
N LEU A 101 8.47 0.52 2.87
CA LEU A 101 9.72 -0.05 3.39
C LEU A 101 9.52 -1.52 3.80
N VAL A 102 8.45 -1.83 4.53
CA VAL A 102 8.09 -3.21 4.87
C VAL A 102 7.80 -4.03 3.60
N GLY A 103 7.06 -3.46 2.66
CA GLY A 103 6.75 -4.09 1.38
C GLY A 103 8.00 -4.39 0.55
N LEU A 104 8.92 -3.43 0.43
CA LEU A 104 10.20 -3.63 -0.27
C LEU A 104 11.08 -4.67 0.43
N THR A 105 11.15 -4.66 1.78
CA THR A 105 11.85 -5.69 2.54
C THR A 105 11.28 -7.07 2.25
N GLY A 106 9.95 -7.21 2.18
CA GLY A 106 9.31 -8.45 1.77
C GLY A 106 9.71 -8.92 0.38
N LEU A 107 9.71 -8.01 -0.60
CA LEU A 107 10.18 -8.32 -1.97
C LEU A 107 11.66 -8.68 -2.02
N ALA A 108 12.51 -8.04 -1.20
CA ALA A 108 13.92 -8.38 -1.07
C ALA A 108 14.11 -9.78 -0.46
N CYS A 109 13.34 -10.15 0.57
CA CYS A 109 13.35 -11.50 1.13
C CYS A 109 13.00 -12.55 0.07
N ILE A 110 12.01 -12.30 -0.79
CA ILE A 110 11.66 -13.19 -1.90
C ILE A 110 12.80 -13.23 -2.92
N GLY A 111 13.30 -12.07 -3.37
CA GLY A 111 14.28 -11.96 -4.44
C GLY A 111 15.65 -12.51 -4.11
N LEU A 112 16.07 -12.41 -2.87
CA LEU A 112 17.40 -12.78 -2.40
C LEU A 112 17.42 -14.06 -1.55
N GLY A 113 16.25 -14.50 -1.06
CA GLY A 113 16.14 -15.65 -0.18
C GLY A 113 16.36 -16.98 -0.90
N GLY A 114 17.05 -17.93 -0.26
CA GLY A 114 17.29 -19.27 -0.77
C GLY A 114 16.44 -20.38 -0.12
N ALA A 115 15.36 -20.04 0.58
CA ALA A 115 14.54 -21.02 1.30
C ALA A 115 13.05 -20.70 1.21
N VAL A 116 12.21 -21.74 1.21
CA VAL A 116 10.74 -21.60 1.07
C VAL A 116 10.12 -20.70 2.14
N TRP A 117 10.59 -20.79 3.39
CA TRP A 117 10.07 -19.95 4.46
C TRP A 117 10.33 -18.44 4.23
N LEU A 118 11.44 -18.08 3.54
CA LEU A 118 11.72 -16.69 3.15
C LEU A 118 10.76 -16.21 2.07
N LEU A 119 10.32 -17.08 1.16
CA LEU A 119 9.29 -16.75 0.18
C LEU A 119 7.95 -16.48 0.86
N VAL A 120 7.59 -17.31 1.85
CA VAL A 120 6.34 -17.15 2.62
C VAL A 120 6.36 -15.87 3.45
N VAL A 121 7.39 -15.70 4.29
CA VAL A 121 7.52 -14.51 5.16
C VAL A 121 7.65 -13.24 4.33
N GLY A 122 8.48 -13.28 3.28
CA GLY A 122 8.64 -12.16 2.36
C GLY A 122 7.33 -11.76 1.69
N TRP A 123 6.53 -12.74 1.26
CA TRP A 123 5.25 -12.47 0.64
C TRP A 123 4.20 -11.90 1.62
N VAL A 124 4.18 -12.41 2.84
CA VAL A 124 3.34 -11.84 3.92
C VAL A 124 3.72 -10.39 4.22
N LEU A 125 5.03 -10.11 4.35
CA LEU A 125 5.52 -8.74 4.56
C LEU A 125 5.19 -7.81 3.38
N ALA A 126 5.38 -8.30 2.15
CA ALA A 126 5.05 -7.53 0.95
C ALA A 126 3.55 -7.20 0.91
N GLN A 127 2.70 -8.18 1.13
CA GLN A 127 1.24 -7.98 1.17
C GLN A 127 0.82 -7.00 2.27
N ALA A 128 1.33 -7.17 3.50
CA ALA A 128 1.01 -6.28 4.61
C ALA A 128 1.51 -4.84 4.35
N GLY A 129 2.76 -4.69 3.91
CA GLY A 129 3.35 -3.38 3.64
C GLY A 129 2.61 -2.60 2.55
N TRP A 130 2.40 -3.23 1.39
CA TRP A 130 1.70 -2.57 0.29
C TRP A 130 0.21 -2.35 0.59
N SER A 131 -0.46 -3.25 1.32
CA SER A 131 -1.83 -3.01 1.81
C SER A 131 -1.90 -1.77 2.69
N GLY A 132 -0.97 -1.59 3.63
CA GLY A 132 -0.89 -0.39 4.46
C GLY A 132 -0.69 0.90 3.65
N THR A 133 0.15 0.84 2.61
CA THR A 133 0.37 1.95 1.67
C THR A 133 -0.91 2.30 0.91
N LEU A 134 -1.59 1.31 0.35
CA LEU A 134 -2.84 1.49 -0.39
C LEU A 134 -3.95 2.05 0.50
N MET A 135 -4.09 1.54 1.73
CA MET A 135 -5.06 2.06 2.71
C MET A 135 -4.78 3.51 3.09
N ALA A 136 -3.51 3.87 3.33
CA ALA A 136 -3.13 5.25 3.60
C ALA A 136 -3.41 6.19 2.41
N ALA A 137 -3.13 5.74 1.19
CA ALA A 137 -3.44 6.49 -0.03
C ALA A 137 -4.96 6.68 -0.22
N GLN A 138 -5.76 5.65 0.02
CA GLN A 138 -7.24 5.75 0.01
C GLN A 138 -7.75 6.77 1.03
N ALA A 139 -7.17 6.78 2.23
CA ALA A 139 -7.54 7.74 3.25
C ALA A 139 -7.17 9.18 2.86
N VAL A 140 -6.03 9.40 2.19
CA VAL A 140 -5.66 10.72 1.63
C VAL A 140 -6.69 11.18 0.58
N LEU A 141 -7.21 10.28 -0.26
CA LEU A 141 -8.26 10.60 -1.22
C LEU A 141 -9.50 11.20 -0.54
N THR A 142 -9.96 10.56 0.53
CA THR A 142 -11.18 10.96 1.23
C THR A 142 -10.99 12.17 2.15
N GLU A 143 -9.82 12.33 2.75
CA GLU A 143 -9.54 13.36 3.75
C GLU A 143 -8.97 14.65 3.15
N ARG A 144 -8.19 14.55 2.05
CA ARG A 144 -7.37 15.67 1.54
C ARG A 144 -7.72 16.13 0.14
N ILE A 145 -8.45 15.32 -0.64
CA ILE A 145 -8.91 15.73 -1.97
C ILE A 145 -10.25 16.47 -1.85
N GLU A 146 -10.34 17.59 -2.54
CA GLU A 146 -11.56 18.40 -2.59
C GLU A 146 -12.75 17.59 -3.10
N PRO A 147 -13.95 17.71 -2.48
CA PRO A 147 -15.12 16.92 -2.84
C PRO A 147 -15.45 16.92 -4.34
N GLY A 148 -15.32 18.06 -5.01
CA GLY A 148 -15.56 18.20 -6.46
C GLY A 148 -14.57 17.43 -7.35
N MET A 149 -13.36 17.11 -6.83
CA MET A 149 -12.32 16.39 -7.56
C MET A 149 -12.27 14.90 -7.20
N ARG A 150 -12.85 14.47 -6.09
CA ARG A 150 -12.78 13.07 -5.60
C ARG A 150 -13.23 12.06 -6.64
N GLY A 151 -14.33 12.34 -7.34
CA GLY A 151 -14.84 11.44 -8.38
C GLY A 151 -13.86 11.25 -9.55
N ARG A 152 -13.19 12.33 -9.99
CA ARG A 152 -12.18 12.26 -11.05
C ARG A 152 -10.95 11.48 -10.61
N VAL A 153 -10.44 11.76 -9.41
CA VAL A 153 -9.25 11.10 -8.86
C VAL A 153 -9.54 9.63 -8.59
N SER A 154 -10.69 9.29 -8.00
CA SER A 154 -11.14 7.92 -7.80
C SER A 154 -11.32 7.18 -9.13
N GLY A 155 -11.86 7.84 -10.15
CA GLY A 155 -11.98 7.27 -11.50
C GLY A 155 -10.62 6.93 -12.12
N LEU A 156 -9.57 7.74 -11.87
CA LEU A 156 -8.20 7.42 -12.30
C LEU A 156 -7.56 6.29 -11.46
N MET A 157 -7.92 6.16 -10.19
CA MET A 157 -7.42 5.10 -9.32
C MET A 157 -8.11 3.75 -9.59
N GLY A 158 -9.36 3.75 -10.07
CA GLY A 158 -10.13 2.54 -10.32
C GLY A 158 -9.42 1.48 -11.18
N PRO A 159 -8.85 1.82 -12.35
CA PRO A 159 -8.15 0.87 -13.20
C PRO A 159 -6.72 0.55 -12.74
N ALA A 160 -6.28 1.02 -11.57
CA ALA A 160 -4.89 0.88 -11.13
C ALA A 160 -4.44 -0.58 -11.05
N MET A 161 -5.26 -1.49 -10.52
CA MET A 161 -4.90 -2.90 -10.40
C MET A 161 -4.70 -3.58 -11.76
N PRO A 162 -5.67 -3.56 -12.72
CA PRO A 162 -5.45 -4.21 -14.02
C PRO A 162 -4.34 -3.54 -14.83
N VAL A 163 -4.22 -2.21 -14.81
CA VAL A 163 -3.12 -1.52 -15.50
C VAL A 163 -1.77 -1.87 -14.87
N ALA A 164 -1.68 -1.90 -13.54
CA ALA A 164 -0.47 -2.29 -12.85
C ALA A 164 -0.08 -3.74 -13.13
N MET A 165 -1.04 -4.66 -13.28
CA MET A 165 -0.75 -6.04 -13.64
C MET A 165 -0.09 -6.13 -15.02
N VAL A 166 -0.60 -5.39 -16.01
CA VAL A 166 0.03 -5.32 -17.34
C VAL A 166 1.41 -4.67 -17.25
N ALA A 167 1.53 -3.54 -16.56
CA ALA A 167 2.81 -2.85 -16.39
C ALA A 167 3.85 -3.71 -15.64
N ALA A 168 3.45 -4.42 -14.59
CA ALA A 168 4.30 -5.33 -13.84
C ALA A 168 4.77 -6.50 -14.74
N THR A 169 3.88 -7.09 -15.53
CA THR A 169 4.24 -8.17 -16.46
C THR A 169 5.26 -7.70 -17.50
N LEU A 170 5.04 -6.54 -18.13
CA LEU A 170 5.98 -5.97 -19.08
C LEU A 170 7.33 -5.64 -18.41
N LEU A 171 7.30 -5.02 -17.24
CA LEU A 171 8.52 -4.67 -16.51
C LEU A 171 9.32 -5.91 -16.12
N VAL A 172 8.65 -6.95 -15.61
CA VAL A 172 9.28 -8.22 -15.25
C VAL A 172 9.88 -8.92 -16.45
N SER A 173 9.20 -8.88 -17.62
CA SER A 173 9.74 -9.47 -18.86
C SER A 173 10.99 -8.76 -19.39
N LEU A 174 11.14 -7.46 -19.11
CA LEU A 174 12.35 -6.70 -19.45
C LEU A 174 13.54 -7.00 -18.50
N LEU A 175 13.27 -7.59 -17.34
CA LEU A 175 14.23 -7.89 -16.27
C LEU A 175 14.52 -9.40 -16.16
N ASP A 176 14.26 -10.19 -17.21
CA ASP A 176 14.34 -11.66 -17.22
C ASP A 176 15.74 -12.22 -16.90
N PHE A 177 16.78 -11.39 -17.01
CA PHE A 177 18.15 -11.70 -16.62
C PHE A 177 18.41 -11.78 -15.11
N SER A 178 17.49 -11.32 -14.25
CA SER A 178 17.64 -11.35 -12.79
C SER A 178 16.31 -11.40 -12.04
N THR A 179 16.02 -12.53 -11.41
CA THR A 179 14.81 -12.71 -10.59
C THR A 179 14.74 -11.72 -9.42
N ALA A 180 15.90 -11.32 -8.86
CA ALA A 180 15.94 -10.32 -7.81
C ALA A 180 15.47 -8.94 -8.31
N LEU A 181 15.92 -8.53 -9.51
CA LEU A 181 15.52 -7.26 -10.11
C LEU A 181 14.04 -7.24 -10.52
N MET A 182 13.49 -8.39 -10.97
CA MET A 182 12.06 -8.54 -11.24
C MET A 182 11.16 -8.21 -10.03
N LEU A 183 11.70 -8.29 -8.82
CA LEU A 183 11.00 -8.00 -7.56
C LEU A 183 11.37 -6.63 -7.01
N LEU A 184 12.66 -6.29 -7.02
CA LEU A 184 13.15 -5.06 -6.42
C LEU A 184 12.79 -3.80 -7.23
N VAL A 185 12.87 -3.86 -8.57
CA VAL A 185 12.57 -2.68 -9.41
C VAL A 185 11.11 -2.25 -9.29
N PRO A 186 10.09 -3.14 -9.41
CA PRO A 186 8.70 -2.77 -9.12
C PRO A 186 8.51 -2.23 -7.70
N GLY A 187 9.19 -2.84 -6.71
CA GLY A 187 9.18 -2.36 -5.32
C GLY A 187 9.71 -0.94 -5.18
N LEU A 188 10.82 -0.62 -5.84
CA LEU A 188 11.40 0.73 -5.84
C LEU A 188 10.49 1.76 -6.53
N ILE A 189 9.79 1.37 -7.60
CA ILE A 189 8.75 2.22 -8.22
C ILE A 189 7.65 2.54 -7.22
N GLY A 190 7.19 1.53 -6.46
CA GLY A 190 6.21 1.72 -5.40
C GLY A 190 6.70 2.66 -4.29
N VAL A 191 7.95 2.49 -3.84
CA VAL A 191 8.60 3.38 -2.86
C VAL A 191 8.70 4.82 -3.39
N ALA A 192 9.11 5.00 -4.66
CA ALA A 192 9.22 6.32 -5.27
C ALA A 192 7.86 7.03 -5.37
N GLY A 193 6.80 6.31 -5.77
CA GLY A 193 5.44 6.84 -5.78
C GLY A 193 4.96 7.26 -4.39
N ALA A 194 5.19 6.43 -3.39
CA ALA A 194 4.83 6.74 -2.00
C ALA A 194 5.65 7.93 -1.45
N ALA A 195 6.95 8.00 -1.75
CA ALA A 195 7.81 9.13 -1.36
C ALA A 195 7.32 10.45 -1.98
N LEU A 196 6.91 10.43 -3.25
CA LEU A 196 6.31 11.59 -3.90
C LEU A 196 5.04 12.05 -3.17
N LEU A 197 4.17 11.12 -2.78
CA LEU A 197 2.96 11.45 -2.03
C LEU A 197 3.29 12.01 -0.63
N VAL A 198 4.25 11.41 0.07
CA VAL A 198 4.73 11.90 1.38
C VAL A 198 5.26 13.33 1.29
N ALA A 199 5.97 13.67 0.21
CA ALA A 199 6.52 15.01 0.01
C ALA A 199 5.42 16.09 -0.17
N VAL A 200 4.28 15.70 -0.74
CA VAL A 200 3.21 16.64 -1.10
C VAL A 200 2.05 16.66 -0.11
N VAL A 201 1.75 15.51 0.55
CA VAL A 201 0.59 15.42 1.44
C VAL A 201 0.80 16.26 2.70
N PRO A 202 -0.09 17.23 3.00
CA PRO A 202 -0.08 17.94 4.27
C PRO A 202 -0.63 17.00 5.34
N ASP A 203 0.18 16.65 6.32
CA ASP A 203 -0.24 15.79 7.43
C ASP A 203 0.23 16.36 8.77
N ALA A 204 -0.62 16.29 9.78
CA ALA A 204 -0.34 16.73 11.12
C ALA A 204 -0.51 15.56 12.09
N PRO A 205 0.25 15.53 13.20
CA PRO A 205 0.04 14.53 14.24
C PRO A 205 -1.41 14.57 14.74
N ALA A 206 -2.03 13.41 14.91
CA ALA A 206 -3.34 13.34 15.54
C ALA A 206 -3.24 13.71 17.02
N ASP A 207 -4.18 14.51 17.51
CA ASP A 207 -4.26 14.80 18.94
C ASP A 207 -4.70 13.53 19.69
N LYS A 208 -3.87 13.10 20.65
CA LYS A 208 -4.11 11.92 21.47
C LYS A 208 -5.42 12.00 22.27
N ASN A 209 -5.85 13.22 22.60
CA ASN A 209 -7.04 13.47 23.39
C ASN A 209 -8.34 13.42 22.55
N SER A 210 -8.23 13.44 21.24
CA SER A 210 -9.37 13.38 20.32
C SER A 210 -9.75 11.96 19.89
N LEU A 211 -8.97 10.94 20.28
CA LEU A 211 -9.23 9.55 19.93
C LEU A 211 -10.29 8.93 20.84
N PRO A 212 -11.40 8.38 20.31
CA PRO A 212 -12.38 7.69 21.12
C PRO A 212 -11.76 6.45 21.80
N PRO A 213 -12.16 6.12 23.03
CA PRO A 213 -11.74 4.88 23.68
C PRO A 213 -12.23 3.69 22.83
N TYR A 214 -11.34 2.74 22.58
CA TYR A 214 -11.65 1.57 21.74
C TYR A 214 -11.19 0.30 22.44
N GLY A 215 -12.16 -0.55 22.74
CA GLY A 215 -11.90 -1.91 23.21
C GLY A 215 -11.98 -2.92 22.07
N PRO A 216 -11.52 -4.16 22.28
CA PRO A 216 -11.69 -5.25 21.33
C PRO A 216 -13.16 -5.45 20.91
N ARG A 217 -14.08 -5.14 21.81
CA ARG A 217 -15.53 -5.25 21.62
C ARG A 217 -16.06 -4.27 20.57
N GLU A 218 -15.52 -3.04 20.52
CA GLU A 218 -15.88 -2.01 19.53
C GLU A 218 -15.28 -2.31 18.17
N PHE A 219 -14.09 -2.95 18.13
CA PHE A 219 -13.52 -3.45 16.89
C PHE A 219 -14.44 -4.49 16.23
N PHE A 220 -14.89 -5.49 16.96
CA PHE A 220 -15.83 -6.47 16.44
C PHE A 220 -17.21 -5.88 16.14
N ALA A 221 -17.68 -4.93 16.94
CA ALA A 221 -18.95 -4.25 16.70
C ALA A 221 -18.95 -3.46 15.39
N SER A 222 -17.81 -2.89 14.96
CA SER A 222 -17.73 -2.17 13.67
C SER A 222 -17.97 -3.05 12.45
N PHE A 223 -17.82 -4.38 12.56
CA PHE A 223 -18.16 -5.33 11.52
C PHE A 223 -19.66 -5.69 11.49
N TYR A 224 -20.38 -5.48 12.60
CA TYR A 224 -21.79 -5.85 12.74
C TYR A 224 -22.76 -4.66 12.64
N VAL A 225 -22.28 -3.42 12.76
CA VAL A 225 -23.14 -2.23 12.93
C VAL A 225 -23.30 -1.41 11.63
N ASN A 226 -22.72 -1.83 10.51
CA ASN A 226 -22.96 -1.17 9.21
C ASN A 226 -23.61 -2.15 8.23
N PRO A 227 -24.97 -2.12 8.11
CA PRO A 227 -25.65 -2.76 7.01
C PRO A 227 -25.43 -1.99 5.70
#